data_736ac53364a99f9a9471da17a0947b1a
#
_entry.id   736ac53364a99f9a9471da17a0947b1a
#
_cell.length_a   1.000
_cell.length_b   1.000
_cell.length_c   1.000
_cell.angle_alpha   90.00
_cell.angle_beta   90.00
_cell.angle_gamma   90.00
#
_symmetry.space_group_name_H-M   'P 1'
#
loop_
_entity.id
_entity.type
_entity.pdbx_description
1 polymer ?
#
loop_
_entity_poly.entity_id
_entity_poly.type
_entity_poly.pdbx_seq_one_letter_code
_entity_poly.pdbx_strand_id
1 'polypeptide(L)'
;MRFDRRRQLKMDITDEMRRHSAAHLVARAVCNLYPGTQTDIGPATDDGFYYDFDLEHRLTPEDFPAIEKEVARLIALDEPFVQKTMTADEVAAKLAGQKYKLERLADVKASGEAISTYTVGDYFEMCIGPHVEHSAQIGAVKLMKVAGSYYRGDEKNKMLQRVYGIVGKDQAELDAKLAQIEEAKRRDHRVLGRQLGLFTITDQVGPGLAHWLPRGARVRVAIEDYWRRKHYEAGYEIVYTPHVGKSNLWETSGHLSFYKDGMFPVMKVQEGEGSDAYVQDYYVKPMNCPFHIQCYQFEKRSYRDLPIRYAELGTVYRYEKDGVRHGLFRVRGFTQDDAHIFCTPEQIVQEIKDTVEFAKKMLGKFGFHEIQAYLSTKPAKAVGDPARWEQATQSLRDALDQEGMAYEVDEGGGAFYGPKIDMKIKDALGRPWQLGTVQFDFNLPERFNLTYVGADGKEHQPYMVHRALLGSIERFFGILIEHYAGAFPLWLAPEQVRVLPITDKQLGYARKIQAALRAKGFRVEVDTGAEKLGAKIRNAQLWKTPYMVVVGGRDEAAEQISVRSRVDGDLGAMALDDFVSKLSAELEA
;
A
#
# COMPACT_ATOMS: atom_id res chain seq x y z
N MET A 1 -47.73 -37.33 10.76
CA MET A 1 -46.40 -36.77 10.52
C MET A 1 -46.45 -35.26 10.72
N ARG A 2 -45.96 -34.80 11.87
CA ARG A 2 -45.85 -33.36 12.20
C ARG A 2 -44.51 -32.86 11.61
N PHE A 3 -44.58 -32.00 10.63
CA PHE A 3 -43.41 -31.30 10.11
C PHE A 3 -42.93 -30.28 11.12
N ASP A 4 -41.76 -30.50 11.67
CA ASP A 4 -41.04 -29.58 12.56
C ASP A 4 -40.49 -28.40 11.72
N ARG A 5 -41.19 -27.26 11.74
CA ARG A 5 -40.80 -25.99 11.10
C ARG A 5 -39.96 -25.15 12.05
N ARG A 6 -38.77 -25.63 12.46
CA ARG A 6 -37.79 -24.84 13.22
C ARG A 6 -36.37 -25.19 12.81
N ARG A 7 -36.00 -24.93 11.58
CA ARG A 7 -34.65 -24.58 11.20
C ARG A 7 -34.69 -23.15 10.66
N GLN A 8 -34.75 -22.15 11.56
CA GLN A 8 -34.27 -20.82 11.25
C GLN A 8 -32.76 -20.96 10.95
N LEU A 9 -32.37 -20.69 9.72
CA LEU A 9 -30.98 -20.48 9.36
C LEU A 9 -30.47 -19.36 10.30
N LYS A 10 -29.67 -19.71 11.31
CA LYS A 10 -28.88 -18.71 12.05
C LYS A 10 -28.00 -18.05 11.02
N MET A 11 -28.23 -16.79 10.74
CA MET A 11 -27.30 -15.97 9.98
C MET A 11 -25.98 -15.92 10.78
N ASP A 12 -24.88 -16.30 10.19
CA ASP A 12 -23.58 -16.16 10.82
C ASP A 12 -23.29 -14.67 11.05
N ILE A 13 -22.97 -14.32 12.29
CA ILE A 13 -22.69 -12.93 12.67
C ILE A 13 -21.34 -12.55 12.11
N THR A 14 -21.33 -11.60 11.16
CA THR A 14 -20.12 -11.08 10.57
C THR A 14 -19.48 -9.98 11.43
N ASP A 15 -18.20 -9.74 11.25
CA ASP A 15 -17.50 -8.64 11.91
C ASP A 15 -18.06 -7.27 11.49
N GLU A 16 -18.53 -7.13 10.25
CA GLU A 16 -19.20 -5.93 9.77
C GLU A 16 -20.49 -5.65 10.55
N MET A 17 -21.33 -6.67 10.76
CA MET A 17 -22.54 -6.54 11.58
C MET A 17 -22.23 -6.08 13.00
N ARG A 18 -21.18 -6.62 13.62
CA ARG A 18 -20.71 -6.20 14.94
C ARG A 18 -20.29 -4.74 14.97
N ARG A 19 -19.46 -4.33 14.00
CA ARG A 19 -18.95 -2.94 13.88
C ARG A 19 -20.08 -1.95 13.65
N HIS A 20 -21.00 -2.26 12.74
CA HIS A 20 -22.15 -1.40 12.45
C HIS A 20 -23.08 -1.25 13.64
N SER A 21 -23.37 -2.36 14.33
CA SER A 21 -24.22 -2.33 15.53
C SER A 21 -23.56 -1.58 16.70
N ALA A 22 -22.23 -1.70 16.84
CA ALA A 22 -21.48 -0.93 17.83
C ALA A 22 -21.55 0.58 17.57
N ALA A 23 -21.51 1.01 16.31
CA ALA A 23 -21.67 2.42 15.95
C ALA A 23 -23.01 2.98 16.46
N HIS A 24 -24.11 2.23 16.30
CA HIS A 24 -25.43 2.62 16.82
C HIS A 24 -25.47 2.70 18.35
N LEU A 25 -24.85 1.73 19.06
CA LEU A 25 -24.81 1.80 20.54
C LEU A 25 -23.91 2.93 21.05
N VAL A 26 -22.84 3.26 20.34
CA VAL A 26 -22.02 4.46 20.67
C VAL A 26 -22.84 5.73 20.46
N ALA A 27 -23.60 5.81 19.36
CA ALA A 27 -24.49 6.96 19.14
C ALA A 27 -25.54 7.10 20.25
N ARG A 28 -26.19 6.01 20.63
CA ARG A 28 -27.13 5.97 21.76
C ARG A 28 -26.47 6.40 23.08
N ALA A 29 -25.26 5.86 23.37
CA ALA A 29 -24.53 6.20 24.57
C ALA A 29 -24.17 7.70 24.65
N VAL A 30 -23.72 8.29 23.53
CA VAL A 30 -23.43 9.73 23.45
C VAL A 30 -24.71 10.54 23.64
N CYS A 31 -25.84 10.18 23.01
CA CYS A 31 -27.11 10.84 23.21
C CYS A 31 -27.61 10.76 24.67
N ASN A 32 -27.41 9.63 25.36
CA ASN A 32 -27.78 9.46 26.75
C ASN A 32 -26.96 10.34 27.70
N LEU A 33 -25.65 10.46 27.45
CA LEU A 33 -24.72 11.23 28.28
C LEU A 33 -24.76 12.74 27.99
N TYR A 34 -25.07 13.10 26.74
CA TYR A 34 -25.09 14.50 26.27
C TYR A 34 -26.43 14.81 25.58
N PRO A 35 -27.47 15.12 26.37
CA PRO A 35 -28.78 15.44 25.82
C PRO A 35 -28.72 16.61 24.80
N GLY A 36 -29.51 16.51 23.73
CA GLY A 36 -29.51 17.51 22.64
C GLY A 36 -28.51 17.22 21.52
N THR A 37 -27.71 16.16 21.63
CA THR A 37 -26.81 15.72 20.57
C THR A 37 -27.57 15.45 19.27
N GLN A 38 -27.06 16.02 18.18
CA GLN A 38 -27.49 15.74 16.81
C GLN A 38 -26.59 14.67 16.21
N THR A 39 -27.16 13.69 15.55
CA THR A 39 -26.42 12.57 14.94
C THR A 39 -26.50 12.64 13.40
N ASP A 40 -25.42 12.26 12.69
CA ASP A 40 -25.46 12.13 11.23
C ASP A 40 -25.37 10.64 10.82
N ILE A 41 -24.18 10.11 10.57
CA ILE A 41 -23.98 8.72 10.10
C ILE A 41 -22.93 7.98 10.91
N GLY A 42 -23.06 6.65 10.94
CA GLY A 42 -22.14 5.75 11.65
C GLY A 42 -21.89 4.44 10.92
N PRO A 43 -21.18 4.45 9.76
CA PRO A 43 -20.91 3.22 9.03
C PRO A 43 -19.81 2.39 9.70
N ALA A 44 -19.87 1.09 9.44
CA ALA A 44 -18.72 0.21 9.60
C ALA A 44 -17.62 0.59 8.59
N THR A 45 -16.36 0.42 9.01
CA THR A 45 -15.17 0.51 8.17
C THR A 45 -14.47 -0.86 8.15
N ASP A 46 -13.44 -1.04 7.32
CA ASP A 46 -12.71 -2.31 7.24
C ASP A 46 -12.16 -2.76 8.60
N ASP A 47 -11.66 -1.81 9.42
CA ASP A 47 -10.99 -2.12 10.69
C ASP A 47 -11.80 -1.74 11.95
N GLY A 48 -12.93 -1.03 11.78
CA GLY A 48 -13.68 -0.53 12.92
C GLY A 48 -14.98 0.13 12.51
N PHE A 49 -15.32 1.24 13.15
CA PHE A 49 -16.46 2.07 12.82
C PHE A 49 -16.18 3.52 13.17
N TYR A 50 -17.00 4.44 12.67
CA TYR A 50 -17.08 5.79 13.22
C TYR A 50 -18.53 6.24 13.36
N TYR A 51 -18.74 7.34 14.09
CA TYR A 51 -20.02 8.03 14.13
C TYR A 51 -19.83 9.54 14.22
N ASP A 52 -20.65 10.31 13.48
CA ASP A 52 -20.59 11.76 13.39
C ASP A 52 -21.64 12.41 14.29
N PHE A 53 -21.18 13.37 15.11
CA PHE A 53 -21.98 14.07 16.11
C PHE A 53 -21.87 15.58 15.95
N ASP A 54 -23.00 16.28 16.21
CA ASP A 54 -23.05 17.70 16.47
C ASP A 54 -23.61 17.91 17.87
N LEU A 55 -22.79 18.40 18.78
CA LEU A 55 -23.14 18.68 20.16
C LEU A 55 -22.29 19.84 20.67
N GLU A 56 -22.82 20.55 21.73
CA GLU A 56 -22.12 21.70 22.32
C GLU A 56 -20.84 21.30 23.06
N HIS A 57 -20.88 20.14 23.73
CA HIS A 57 -19.72 19.58 24.41
C HIS A 57 -18.66 19.15 23.38
N ARG A 58 -17.41 19.63 23.56
CA ARG A 58 -16.30 19.17 22.75
C ARG A 58 -15.80 17.83 23.27
N LEU A 59 -16.11 16.76 22.55
CA LEU A 59 -15.63 15.41 22.88
C LEU A 59 -14.11 15.33 22.80
N THR A 60 -13.52 14.71 23.81
CA THR A 60 -12.08 14.48 23.93
C THR A 60 -11.83 13.03 24.37
N PRO A 61 -10.60 12.50 24.31
CA PRO A 61 -10.30 11.16 24.82
C PRO A 61 -10.63 10.94 26.30
N GLU A 62 -10.71 12.01 27.10
CA GLU A 62 -11.10 11.99 28.51
C GLU A 62 -12.57 11.57 28.71
N ASP A 63 -13.42 11.76 27.71
CA ASP A 63 -14.84 11.38 27.75
C ASP A 63 -15.04 9.87 27.45
N PHE A 64 -14.06 9.23 26.80
CA PHE A 64 -14.17 7.84 26.33
C PHE A 64 -14.52 6.85 27.45
N PRO A 65 -13.90 6.88 28.63
CA PRO A 65 -14.25 5.93 29.69
C PRO A 65 -15.71 5.97 30.10
N ALA A 66 -16.33 7.18 30.10
CA ALA A 66 -17.75 7.34 30.43
C ALA A 66 -18.65 6.78 29.32
N ILE A 67 -18.32 7.08 28.06
CA ILE A 67 -19.05 6.58 26.88
C ILE A 67 -18.92 5.05 26.78
N GLU A 68 -17.70 4.49 26.91
CA GLU A 68 -17.45 3.04 26.87
C GLU A 68 -18.20 2.30 27.99
N LYS A 69 -18.26 2.86 29.19
CA LYS A 69 -19.02 2.31 30.29
C LYS A 69 -20.53 2.25 29.97
N GLU A 70 -21.07 3.31 29.36
CA GLU A 70 -22.47 3.33 28.96
C GLU A 70 -22.72 2.35 27.80
N VAL A 71 -21.83 2.26 26.81
CA VAL A 71 -21.90 1.24 25.72
C VAL A 71 -21.91 -0.16 26.31
N ALA A 72 -21.01 -0.47 27.25
CA ALA A 72 -20.97 -1.78 27.91
C ALA A 72 -22.28 -2.08 28.66
N ARG A 73 -22.88 -1.07 29.32
CA ARG A 73 -24.20 -1.20 29.96
C ARG A 73 -25.29 -1.52 28.93
N LEU A 74 -25.31 -0.83 27.80
CA LEU A 74 -26.27 -1.04 26.70
C LEU A 74 -26.11 -2.43 26.07
N ILE A 75 -24.88 -2.90 25.87
CA ILE A 75 -24.60 -4.27 25.39
C ILE A 75 -25.18 -5.32 26.36
N ALA A 76 -25.00 -5.12 27.67
CA ALA A 76 -25.45 -6.05 28.68
C ALA A 76 -26.97 -6.10 28.82
N LEU A 77 -27.72 -5.13 28.29
CA LEU A 77 -29.21 -5.18 28.29
C LEU A 77 -29.77 -6.25 27.33
N ASP A 78 -28.94 -6.74 26.40
CA ASP A 78 -29.31 -7.76 25.41
C ASP A 78 -30.59 -7.41 24.61
N GLU A 79 -30.71 -6.15 24.20
CA GLU A 79 -31.86 -5.64 23.48
C GLU A 79 -31.80 -6.05 21.99
N PRO A 80 -32.96 -6.36 21.35
CA PRO A 80 -33.00 -6.74 19.95
C PRO A 80 -32.84 -5.54 19.03
N PHE A 81 -32.11 -5.75 17.90
CA PHE A 81 -32.10 -4.83 16.75
C PHE A 81 -33.29 -5.13 15.85
N VAL A 82 -34.31 -4.29 15.91
CA VAL A 82 -35.57 -4.50 15.19
C VAL A 82 -35.58 -3.69 13.90
N GLN A 83 -35.53 -4.38 12.76
CA GLN A 83 -35.66 -3.75 11.43
C GLN A 83 -37.16 -3.54 11.09
N LYS A 84 -37.47 -2.37 10.52
CA LYS A 84 -38.78 -2.05 9.95
C LYS A 84 -38.66 -1.19 8.70
N THR A 85 -39.54 -1.41 7.73
CA THR A 85 -39.75 -0.47 6.63
C THR A 85 -40.86 0.47 7.06
N MET A 86 -40.61 1.78 6.92
CA MET A 86 -41.52 2.83 7.38
C MET A 86 -41.72 3.87 6.29
N THR A 87 -42.82 4.62 6.37
CA THR A 87 -43.07 5.77 5.50
C THR A 87 -42.22 6.98 5.93
N ALA A 88 -41.97 7.91 4.99
CA ALA A 88 -41.19 9.10 5.29
C ALA A 88 -41.78 9.96 6.42
N ASP A 89 -43.11 10.03 6.49
CA ASP A 89 -43.80 10.82 7.53
C ASP A 89 -43.68 10.18 8.91
N GLU A 90 -43.75 8.84 9.01
CA GLU A 90 -43.53 8.11 10.25
C GLU A 90 -42.08 8.25 10.74
N VAL A 91 -41.11 8.20 9.81
CA VAL A 91 -39.66 8.38 10.11
C VAL A 91 -39.42 9.81 10.55
N ALA A 92 -39.97 10.82 9.86
CA ALA A 92 -39.84 12.24 10.22
C ALA A 92 -40.37 12.53 11.63
N ALA A 93 -41.52 11.90 12.00
CA ALA A 93 -42.08 12.06 13.35
C ALA A 93 -41.16 11.48 14.44
N LYS A 94 -40.50 10.33 14.17
CA LYS A 94 -39.54 9.72 15.11
C LYS A 94 -38.20 10.46 15.21
N LEU A 95 -37.78 11.11 14.13
CA LEU A 95 -36.55 11.88 14.05
C LEU A 95 -36.77 13.38 14.32
N ALA A 96 -37.91 13.73 14.89
CA ALA A 96 -38.21 15.13 15.21
C ALA A 96 -37.10 15.75 16.09
N GLY A 97 -36.52 16.87 15.63
CA GLY A 97 -35.37 17.51 16.28
C GLY A 97 -33.98 17.06 15.85
N GLN A 98 -33.86 16.00 15.04
CA GLN A 98 -32.59 15.50 14.48
C GLN A 98 -32.37 16.09 13.08
N LYS A 99 -31.75 17.27 13.02
CA LYS A 99 -31.57 18.04 11.78
C LYS A 99 -30.93 17.23 10.65
N TYR A 100 -29.77 16.62 10.90
CA TYR A 100 -29.00 15.92 9.86
C TYR A 100 -29.74 14.68 9.35
N LYS A 101 -30.43 13.96 10.24
CA LYS A 101 -31.25 12.81 9.88
C LYS A 101 -32.46 13.21 9.02
N LEU A 102 -33.08 14.35 9.31
CA LEU A 102 -34.19 14.86 8.48
C LEU A 102 -33.73 15.30 7.08
N GLU A 103 -32.52 15.89 6.97
CA GLU A 103 -31.91 16.19 5.68
C GLU A 103 -31.59 14.92 4.88
N ARG A 104 -31.06 13.88 5.52
CA ARG A 104 -30.83 12.56 4.89
C ARG A 104 -32.14 11.88 4.47
N LEU A 105 -33.18 11.99 5.27
CA LEU A 105 -34.52 11.49 4.92
C LEU A 105 -35.05 12.14 3.65
N ALA A 106 -34.83 13.44 3.47
CA ALA A 106 -35.23 14.13 2.25
C ALA A 106 -34.52 13.60 0.99
N ASP A 107 -33.21 13.26 1.11
CA ASP A 107 -32.44 12.64 0.02
C ASP A 107 -32.99 11.26 -0.36
N VAL A 108 -33.26 10.38 0.63
CA VAL A 108 -33.83 9.05 0.42
C VAL A 108 -35.25 9.14 -0.18
N LYS A 109 -36.06 10.09 0.29
CA LYS A 109 -37.39 10.33 -0.28
C LYS A 109 -37.31 10.75 -1.76
N ALA A 110 -36.31 11.56 -2.12
CA ALA A 110 -36.10 12.00 -3.51
C ALA A 110 -35.63 10.85 -4.44
N SER A 111 -34.91 9.86 -3.92
CA SER A 111 -34.48 8.67 -4.69
C SER A 111 -35.63 7.66 -4.93
N GLY A 112 -36.74 7.77 -4.18
CA GLY A 112 -37.87 6.83 -4.28
C GLY A 112 -37.62 5.45 -3.64
N GLU A 113 -36.55 5.31 -2.87
CA GLU A 113 -36.20 4.06 -2.18
C GLU A 113 -37.09 3.81 -0.96
N ALA A 114 -37.30 2.53 -0.61
CA ALA A 114 -37.98 2.14 0.61
C ALA A 114 -37.10 2.49 1.85
N ILE A 115 -37.70 3.15 2.85
CA ILE A 115 -36.98 3.62 4.02
C ILE A 115 -36.88 2.49 5.05
N SER A 116 -35.68 1.89 5.13
CA SER A 116 -35.33 0.91 6.15
C SER A 116 -34.89 1.62 7.43
N THR A 117 -35.35 1.12 8.56
CA THR A 117 -35.07 1.66 9.90
C THR A 117 -34.71 0.55 10.86
N TYR A 118 -33.91 0.87 11.88
CA TYR A 118 -33.60 -0.01 13.00
C TYR A 118 -33.90 0.67 14.33
N THR A 119 -34.37 -0.12 15.28
CA THR A 119 -34.57 0.32 16.65
C THR A 119 -33.85 -0.66 17.58
N VAL A 120 -33.09 -0.12 18.56
CA VAL A 120 -32.49 -0.88 19.66
C VAL A 120 -32.82 -0.15 20.97
N GLY A 121 -33.65 -0.78 21.79
CA GLY A 121 -34.23 -0.14 22.98
C GLY A 121 -35.01 1.13 22.59
N ASP A 122 -34.61 2.28 23.11
CA ASP A 122 -35.19 3.61 22.82
C ASP A 122 -34.51 4.36 21.69
N TYR A 123 -33.40 3.86 21.14
CA TYR A 123 -32.67 4.48 20.04
C TYR A 123 -33.22 4.05 18.67
N PHE A 124 -33.57 5.03 17.86
CA PHE A 124 -34.12 4.86 16.52
C PHE A 124 -33.19 5.45 15.45
N GLU A 125 -32.99 4.70 14.37
CA GLU A 125 -32.07 5.08 13.29
C GLU A 125 -32.65 4.73 11.91
N MET A 126 -32.39 5.59 10.88
CA MET A 126 -32.52 5.21 9.47
C MET A 126 -31.27 4.44 9.06
N CYS A 127 -31.42 3.18 8.68
CA CYS A 127 -30.31 2.33 8.36
C CYS A 127 -30.72 1.16 7.48
N ILE A 128 -29.86 0.77 6.55
CA ILE A 128 -30.06 -0.39 5.67
C ILE A 128 -29.62 -1.69 6.35
N GLY A 129 -28.77 -1.62 7.35
CA GLY A 129 -28.12 -2.77 7.99
C GLY A 129 -26.92 -3.28 7.15
N PRO A 130 -26.47 -4.53 7.35
CA PRO A 130 -26.99 -5.47 8.34
C PRO A 130 -26.53 -5.17 9.79
N HIS A 131 -27.27 -5.67 10.77
CA HIS A 131 -26.95 -5.61 12.20
C HIS A 131 -26.96 -6.99 12.83
N VAL A 132 -26.41 -7.10 14.05
CA VAL A 132 -26.60 -8.26 14.90
C VAL A 132 -28.06 -8.37 15.34
N GLU A 133 -28.53 -9.55 15.74
CA GLU A 133 -29.90 -9.75 16.22
C GLU A 133 -30.12 -9.10 17.59
N HIS A 134 -29.12 -9.18 18.49
CA HIS A 134 -29.17 -8.68 19.86
C HIS A 134 -27.91 -7.92 20.25
N SER A 135 -28.02 -6.90 21.10
CA SER A 135 -26.89 -6.04 21.51
C SER A 135 -25.76 -6.84 22.19
N ALA A 136 -26.04 -7.91 22.91
CA ALA A 136 -25.02 -8.77 23.54
C ALA A 136 -24.09 -9.46 22.51
N GLN A 137 -24.53 -9.59 21.26
CA GLN A 137 -23.73 -10.21 20.19
C GLN A 137 -22.65 -9.26 19.61
N ILE A 138 -22.63 -7.99 19.99
CA ILE A 138 -21.64 -7.01 19.55
C ILE A 138 -20.24 -7.39 20.06
N GLY A 139 -20.13 -7.73 21.34
CA GLY A 139 -18.88 -8.04 22.01
C GLY A 139 -18.28 -6.83 22.75
N ALA A 140 -16.95 -6.67 22.68
CA ALA A 140 -16.26 -5.59 23.38
C ALA A 140 -15.96 -4.41 22.45
N VAL A 141 -16.14 -3.17 22.93
CA VAL A 141 -15.97 -1.93 22.16
C VAL A 141 -14.92 -1.04 22.80
N LYS A 142 -14.05 -0.43 21.98
CA LYS A 142 -13.06 0.57 22.39
C LYS A 142 -13.13 1.80 21.49
N LEU A 143 -13.20 2.98 22.08
CA LEU A 143 -13.09 4.24 21.37
C LEU A 143 -11.63 4.61 21.19
N MET A 144 -11.27 5.12 19.99
CA MET A 144 -9.88 5.31 19.58
C MET A 144 -9.46 6.77 19.51
N LYS A 145 -10.30 7.60 18.89
CA LYS A 145 -10.00 9.03 18.68
C LYS A 145 -11.25 9.82 18.33
N VAL A 146 -11.17 11.15 18.52
CA VAL A 146 -12.10 12.12 17.95
C VAL A 146 -11.38 12.93 16.88
N ALA A 147 -12.06 13.24 15.78
CA ALA A 147 -11.55 14.11 14.73
C ALA A 147 -12.69 15.01 14.20
N GLY A 148 -12.33 16.16 13.63
CA GLY A 148 -13.29 16.97 12.87
C GLY A 148 -13.61 16.31 11.54
N SER A 149 -14.89 16.39 11.13
CA SER A 149 -15.36 15.94 9.82
C SER A 149 -16.40 16.93 9.29
N TYR A 150 -16.19 17.48 8.11
CA TYR A 150 -17.20 18.37 7.53
C TYR A 150 -18.44 17.59 7.10
N TYR A 151 -19.61 18.10 7.47
CA TYR A 151 -20.88 17.50 7.07
C TYR A 151 -20.93 17.32 5.54
N ARG A 152 -21.27 16.11 5.10
CA ARG A 152 -21.26 15.68 3.68
C ARG A 152 -19.91 15.83 2.96
N GLY A 153 -18.80 15.97 3.71
CA GLY A 153 -17.46 16.11 3.12
C GLY A 153 -17.18 17.45 2.46
N ASP A 154 -18.05 18.45 2.63
CA ASP A 154 -17.88 19.79 2.08
C ASP A 154 -17.36 20.74 3.18
N GLU A 155 -16.19 21.35 2.96
CA GLU A 155 -15.55 22.28 3.89
C GLU A 155 -16.36 23.55 4.18
N LYS A 156 -17.38 23.85 3.35
CA LYS A 156 -18.30 24.96 3.57
C LYS A 156 -19.38 24.64 4.60
N ASN A 157 -19.59 23.37 4.90
CA ASN A 157 -20.57 22.91 5.86
C ASN A 157 -20.00 22.90 7.29
N LYS A 158 -20.89 22.74 8.28
CA LYS A 158 -20.50 22.65 9.69
C LYS A 158 -19.55 21.46 9.91
N MET A 159 -18.52 21.68 10.70
CA MET A 159 -17.63 20.64 11.18
C MET A 159 -18.30 19.85 12.31
N LEU A 160 -18.49 18.56 12.10
CA LEU A 160 -18.99 17.59 13.08
C LEU A 160 -17.84 16.96 13.84
N GLN A 161 -18.14 16.34 14.97
CA GLN A 161 -17.19 15.56 15.76
C GLN A 161 -17.33 14.09 15.41
N ARG A 162 -16.31 13.51 14.78
CA ARG A 162 -16.27 12.12 14.37
C ARG A 162 -15.54 11.29 15.40
N VAL A 163 -16.26 10.39 16.06
CA VAL A 163 -15.71 9.41 17.02
C VAL A 163 -15.43 8.11 16.29
N TYR A 164 -14.21 7.62 16.41
CA TYR A 164 -13.79 6.33 15.87
C TYR A 164 -13.72 5.28 16.96
N GLY A 165 -14.13 4.06 16.62
CA GLY A 165 -14.06 2.91 17.53
C GLY A 165 -13.71 1.62 16.81
N ILE A 166 -13.31 0.62 17.60
CA ILE A 166 -13.06 -0.76 17.15
C ILE A 166 -13.87 -1.74 18.00
N VAL A 167 -14.08 -2.93 17.45
CA VAL A 167 -14.87 -3.99 18.08
C VAL A 167 -14.11 -5.32 18.04
N GLY A 168 -14.12 -6.05 19.15
CA GLY A 168 -13.78 -7.45 19.21
C GLY A 168 -15.03 -8.27 19.55
N LYS A 169 -15.13 -9.51 19.05
CA LYS A 169 -16.23 -10.43 19.43
C LYS A 169 -16.29 -10.66 20.95
N ASP A 170 -15.14 -10.50 21.60
CA ASP A 170 -14.94 -10.57 23.05
C ASP A 170 -13.75 -9.67 23.44
N GLN A 171 -13.48 -9.57 24.76
CA GLN A 171 -12.38 -8.75 25.27
C GLN A 171 -11.01 -9.25 24.81
N ALA A 172 -10.81 -10.56 24.67
CA ALA A 172 -9.53 -11.13 24.24
C ALA A 172 -9.18 -10.72 22.79
N GLU A 173 -10.16 -10.77 21.89
CA GLU A 173 -9.98 -10.30 20.51
C GLU A 173 -9.77 -8.79 20.45
N LEU A 174 -10.49 -8.02 21.25
CA LEU A 174 -10.29 -6.56 21.33
C LEU A 174 -8.88 -6.23 21.80
N ASP A 175 -8.38 -6.89 22.84
CA ASP A 175 -7.03 -6.70 23.35
C ASP A 175 -5.96 -7.08 22.31
N ALA A 176 -6.18 -8.16 21.55
CA ALA A 176 -5.31 -8.55 20.45
C ALA A 176 -5.29 -7.49 19.32
N LYS A 177 -6.45 -6.96 18.93
CA LYS A 177 -6.56 -5.85 17.95
C LYS A 177 -5.85 -4.59 18.45
N LEU A 178 -6.00 -4.23 19.72
CA LEU A 178 -5.30 -3.10 20.33
C LEU A 178 -3.78 -3.29 20.33
N ALA A 179 -3.31 -4.47 20.71
CA ALA A 179 -1.88 -4.79 20.66
C ALA A 179 -1.31 -4.70 19.22
N GLN A 180 -2.07 -5.16 18.23
CA GLN A 180 -1.72 -5.06 16.83
C GLN A 180 -1.63 -3.60 16.35
N ILE A 181 -2.57 -2.75 16.77
CA ILE A 181 -2.56 -1.31 16.45
C ILE A 181 -1.34 -0.62 17.08
N GLU A 182 -1.02 -0.92 18.34
CA GLU A 182 0.16 -0.35 19.01
C GLU A 182 1.46 -0.82 18.36
N GLU A 183 1.54 -2.08 17.96
CA GLU A 183 2.70 -2.59 17.21
C GLU A 183 2.80 -1.93 15.83
N ALA A 184 1.69 -1.70 15.13
CA ALA A 184 1.68 -0.97 13.87
C ALA A 184 2.21 0.47 14.03
N LYS A 185 1.85 1.17 15.10
CA LYS A 185 2.41 2.50 15.41
C LYS A 185 3.92 2.48 15.65
N ARG A 186 4.41 1.44 16.36
CA ARG A 186 5.86 1.28 16.61
C ARG A 186 6.64 0.99 15.34
N ARG A 187 6.01 0.31 14.37
CA ARG A 187 6.61 -0.03 13.07
C ARG A 187 6.45 1.05 12.01
N ASP A 188 5.68 2.09 12.27
CA ASP A 188 5.39 3.14 11.29
C ASP A 188 6.67 3.62 10.59
N HIS A 189 6.70 3.47 9.26
CA HIS A 189 7.86 3.78 8.44
C HIS A 189 8.30 5.24 8.53
N ARG A 190 7.38 6.17 8.87
CA ARG A 190 7.70 7.59 9.05
C ARG A 190 8.49 7.82 10.33
N VAL A 191 8.18 7.06 11.39
CA VAL A 191 8.89 7.12 12.68
C VAL A 191 10.23 6.42 12.55
N LEU A 192 10.23 5.16 12.10
CA LEU A 192 11.46 4.36 11.94
C LEU A 192 12.38 4.95 10.88
N GLY A 193 11.82 5.47 9.77
CA GLY A 193 12.60 6.11 8.71
C GLY A 193 13.41 7.30 9.20
N ARG A 194 12.80 8.14 10.07
CA ARG A 194 13.50 9.26 10.73
C ARG A 194 14.55 8.75 11.73
N GLN A 195 14.17 7.82 12.61
CA GLN A 195 15.06 7.29 13.64
C GLN A 195 16.30 6.60 13.06
N LEU A 196 16.13 5.89 11.95
CA LEU A 196 17.20 5.16 11.28
C LEU A 196 17.92 5.97 10.18
N GLY A 197 17.54 7.23 9.98
CA GLY A 197 18.13 8.11 8.96
C GLY A 197 17.97 7.59 7.53
N LEU A 198 16.77 7.07 7.17
CA LEU A 198 16.54 6.42 5.89
C LEU A 198 16.04 7.38 4.81
N PHE A 199 15.08 8.24 5.13
CA PHE A 199 14.51 9.21 4.20
C PHE A 199 13.94 10.43 4.93
N THR A 200 13.67 11.47 4.16
CA THR A 200 12.97 12.67 4.64
C THR A 200 12.08 13.26 3.54
N ILE A 201 11.06 14.00 3.93
CA ILE A 201 10.23 14.82 3.05
C ILE A 201 10.25 16.22 3.65
N THR A 202 10.62 17.24 2.86
CA THR A 202 10.76 18.61 3.32
C THR A 202 9.81 19.55 2.56
N ASP A 203 9.28 20.57 3.24
CA ASP A 203 8.41 21.56 2.62
C ASP A 203 9.13 22.41 1.56
N GLN A 204 10.45 22.59 1.71
CA GLN A 204 11.28 23.33 0.74
C GLN A 204 11.31 22.69 -0.65
N VAL A 205 11.29 21.35 -0.72
CA VAL A 205 11.24 20.63 -2.00
C VAL A 205 9.81 20.38 -2.44
N GLY A 206 8.94 20.18 -1.48
CA GLY A 206 7.52 20.01 -1.69
C GLY A 206 6.98 18.70 -1.11
N PRO A 207 5.72 18.72 -0.72
CA PRO A 207 5.07 17.59 -0.06
C PRO A 207 4.90 16.41 -1.03
N GLY A 208 5.24 15.21 -0.56
CA GLY A 208 5.17 13.97 -1.34
C GLY A 208 6.35 13.76 -2.29
N LEU A 209 7.46 14.51 -2.11
CA LEU A 209 8.73 14.30 -2.82
C LEU A 209 9.77 13.83 -1.80
N ALA A 210 10.04 12.53 -1.80
CA ALA A 210 10.90 11.90 -0.81
C ALA A 210 12.39 12.04 -1.17
N HIS A 211 13.20 12.42 -0.17
CA HIS A 211 14.66 12.39 -0.27
C HIS A 211 15.16 11.09 0.37
N TRP A 212 15.96 10.37 -0.36
CA TRP A 212 16.65 9.19 0.14
C TRP A 212 17.95 9.63 0.83
N LEU A 213 18.01 9.47 2.15
CA LEU A 213 19.23 9.74 2.90
C LEU A 213 20.28 8.63 2.66
N PRO A 214 21.58 8.85 2.98
CA PRO A 214 22.63 7.88 2.62
C PRO A 214 22.35 6.44 3.06
N ARG A 215 21.75 6.23 4.23
CA ARG A 215 21.41 4.88 4.70
C ARG A 215 20.24 4.28 3.91
N GLY A 216 19.18 5.05 3.66
CA GLY A 216 18.08 4.60 2.82
C GLY A 216 18.51 4.34 1.37
N ALA A 217 19.38 5.21 0.82
CA ALA A 217 19.92 5.03 -0.52
C ALA A 217 20.72 3.72 -0.65
N ARG A 218 21.45 3.28 0.38
CA ARG A 218 22.13 1.98 0.38
C ARG A 218 21.15 0.80 0.28
N VAL A 219 20.00 0.88 0.97
CA VAL A 219 18.94 -0.14 0.85
C VAL A 219 18.32 -0.10 -0.54
N ARG A 220 18.01 1.10 -1.05
CA ARG A 220 17.48 1.29 -2.40
C ARG A 220 18.40 0.68 -3.44
N VAL A 221 19.71 0.97 -3.41
CA VAL A 221 20.71 0.39 -4.32
C VAL A 221 20.70 -1.14 -4.27
N ALA A 222 20.65 -1.73 -3.06
CA ALA A 222 20.57 -3.20 -2.92
C ALA A 222 19.30 -3.79 -3.57
N ILE A 223 18.15 -3.11 -3.44
CA ILE A 223 16.90 -3.50 -4.12
C ILE A 223 17.06 -3.39 -5.64
N GLU A 224 17.58 -2.25 -6.12
CA GLU A 224 17.75 -1.95 -7.55
C GLU A 224 18.75 -2.90 -8.23
N ASP A 225 19.85 -3.25 -7.56
CA ASP A 225 20.85 -4.20 -8.07
C ASP A 225 20.29 -5.62 -8.16
N TYR A 226 19.53 -6.06 -7.15
CA TYR A 226 18.82 -7.34 -7.19
C TYR A 226 17.79 -7.33 -8.32
N TRP A 227 16.98 -6.30 -8.43
CA TRP A 227 15.97 -6.11 -9.47
C TRP A 227 16.60 -6.17 -10.87
N ARG A 228 17.67 -5.41 -11.11
CA ARG A 228 18.36 -5.31 -12.40
C ARG A 228 18.91 -6.66 -12.84
N ARG A 229 19.61 -7.33 -11.93
CA ARG A 229 20.16 -8.68 -12.21
C ARG A 229 19.06 -9.67 -12.57
N LYS A 230 17.97 -9.72 -11.78
CA LYS A 230 16.88 -10.67 -12.01
C LYS A 230 16.09 -10.39 -13.29
N HIS A 231 16.01 -9.14 -13.71
CA HIS A 231 15.39 -8.78 -14.99
C HIS A 231 16.21 -9.26 -16.19
N TYR A 232 17.52 -9.07 -16.18
CA TYR A 232 18.39 -9.64 -17.21
C TYR A 232 18.32 -11.18 -17.24
N GLU A 233 18.34 -11.84 -16.08
CA GLU A 233 18.20 -13.30 -15.99
C GLU A 233 16.84 -13.78 -16.56
N ALA A 234 15.78 -12.97 -16.46
CA ALA A 234 14.46 -13.26 -17.00
C ALA A 234 14.24 -12.78 -18.45
N GLY A 235 15.29 -12.33 -19.13
CA GLY A 235 15.26 -11.93 -20.53
C GLY A 235 14.62 -10.55 -20.79
N TYR A 236 14.66 -9.65 -19.82
CA TYR A 236 14.26 -8.26 -19.99
C TYR A 236 15.46 -7.41 -20.42
N GLU A 237 15.20 -6.46 -21.33
CA GLU A 237 16.13 -5.38 -21.65
C GLU A 237 15.78 -4.14 -20.84
N ILE A 238 16.81 -3.52 -20.22
CA ILE A 238 16.60 -2.34 -19.38
C ILE A 238 16.72 -1.09 -20.25
N VAL A 239 15.70 -0.25 -20.18
CA VAL A 239 15.65 1.04 -20.86
C VAL A 239 15.63 2.19 -19.85
N TYR A 240 16.00 3.39 -20.31
CA TYR A 240 15.91 4.64 -19.54
C TYR A 240 15.22 5.69 -20.40
N THR A 241 14.15 6.28 -19.88
CA THR A 241 13.34 7.23 -20.61
C THR A 241 13.30 8.61 -19.95
N PRO A 242 13.11 9.69 -20.75
CA PRO A 242 13.05 11.05 -20.21
C PRO A 242 11.92 11.24 -19.22
N HIS A 243 12.08 12.19 -18.28
CA HIS A 243 11.04 12.54 -17.32
C HIS A 243 9.97 13.47 -17.88
N VAL A 244 10.23 14.09 -19.04
CA VAL A 244 9.40 15.10 -19.68
C VAL A 244 9.11 14.69 -21.12
N GLY A 245 7.86 14.87 -21.57
CA GLY A 245 7.44 14.56 -22.94
C GLY A 245 6.47 15.60 -23.48
N LYS A 246 6.43 15.75 -24.81
CA LYS A 246 5.51 16.66 -25.51
C LYS A 246 4.05 16.23 -25.31
N SER A 247 3.12 17.19 -25.37
CA SER A 247 1.68 16.98 -25.14
C SER A 247 1.07 15.92 -26.05
N ASN A 248 1.47 15.87 -27.31
CA ASN A 248 0.95 14.89 -28.29
C ASN A 248 1.17 13.42 -27.87
N LEU A 249 2.24 13.12 -27.13
CA LEU A 249 2.45 11.77 -26.59
C LEU A 249 1.31 11.36 -25.66
N TRP A 250 0.85 12.32 -24.85
CA TRP A 250 -0.23 12.14 -23.85
C TRP A 250 -1.62 12.22 -24.47
N GLU A 251 -1.78 12.95 -25.56
CA GLU A 251 -3.00 12.98 -26.38
C GLU A 251 -3.19 11.63 -27.07
N THR A 252 -2.17 11.15 -27.80
CA THR A 252 -2.20 9.86 -28.49
C THR A 252 -2.49 8.71 -27.53
N SER A 253 -1.83 8.66 -26.39
CA SER A 253 -2.06 7.63 -25.38
C SER A 253 -3.39 7.77 -24.63
N GLY A 254 -4.08 8.91 -24.70
CA GLY A 254 -5.34 9.18 -24.04
C GLY A 254 -5.20 9.65 -22.59
N HIS A 255 -4.01 9.81 -22.05
CA HIS A 255 -3.82 10.25 -20.66
C HIS A 255 -4.42 11.63 -20.39
N LEU A 256 -4.36 12.58 -21.34
CA LEU A 256 -4.99 13.89 -21.17
C LEU A 256 -6.52 13.84 -21.11
N SER A 257 -7.15 12.80 -21.66
CA SER A 257 -8.61 12.65 -21.62
C SER A 257 -9.10 11.97 -20.35
N PHE A 258 -8.33 11.00 -19.81
CA PHE A 258 -8.79 10.14 -18.71
C PHE A 258 -8.07 10.36 -17.39
N TYR A 259 -6.88 10.98 -17.40
CA TYR A 259 -6.00 11.08 -16.24
C TYR A 259 -5.49 12.50 -15.96
N LYS A 260 -6.00 13.52 -16.65
CA LYS A 260 -5.51 14.92 -16.58
C LYS A 260 -5.44 15.46 -15.14
N ASP A 261 -6.42 15.17 -14.31
CA ASP A 261 -6.48 15.65 -12.92
C ASP A 261 -5.37 15.06 -12.04
N GLY A 262 -4.80 13.93 -12.43
CA GLY A 262 -3.66 13.28 -11.76
C GLY A 262 -2.30 13.71 -12.31
N MET A 263 -2.24 14.58 -13.32
CA MET A 263 -1.00 15.08 -13.90
C MET A 263 -0.59 16.41 -13.28
N PHE A 264 0.72 16.66 -13.20
CA PHE A 264 1.22 18.00 -12.92
C PHE A 264 0.82 18.96 -14.04
N PRO A 265 0.67 20.29 -13.76
CA PRO A 265 0.30 21.26 -14.76
C PRO A 265 1.25 21.26 -15.97
N VAL A 266 0.71 21.67 -17.11
CA VAL A 266 1.47 21.81 -18.36
C VAL A 266 2.61 22.82 -18.20
N MET A 267 3.77 22.45 -18.74
CA MET A 267 4.93 23.35 -18.91
C MET A 267 4.91 23.90 -20.33
N LYS A 268 4.86 25.22 -20.47
CA LYS A 268 4.91 25.91 -21.75
C LYS A 268 6.34 26.34 -22.05
N VAL A 269 6.90 25.79 -23.12
CA VAL A 269 8.28 26.06 -23.53
C VAL A 269 8.25 26.80 -24.87
N GLN A 270 8.94 27.94 -24.94
CA GLN A 270 9.13 28.64 -26.18
C GLN A 270 10.24 27.96 -26.99
N GLU A 271 9.91 27.49 -28.17
CA GLU A 271 10.83 26.87 -29.11
C GLU A 271 10.89 27.71 -30.40
N GLY A 272 11.96 27.56 -31.16
CA GLY A 272 12.22 28.35 -32.36
C GLY A 272 12.74 29.78 -32.09
N GLU A 273 13.13 30.50 -33.14
CA GLU A 273 13.64 31.86 -33.07
C GLU A 273 12.94 32.76 -34.09
N GLY A 274 12.83 34.05 -33.80
CA GLY A 274 12.27 35.05 -34.70
C GLY A 274 10.82 34.75 -35.12
N SER A 275 10.58 34.72 -36.45
CA SER A 275 9.24 34.43 -37.01
C SER A 275 8.80 32.99 -36.85
N ASP A 276 9.72 32.08 -36.55
CA ASP A 276 9.46 30.64 -36.40
C ASP A 276 9.29 30.25 -34.94
N ALA A 277 9.22 31.20 -34.03
CA ALA A 277 8.99 30.98 -32.61
C ALA A 277 7.57 30.46 -32.36
N TYR A 278 7.45 29.37 -31.61
CA TYR A 278 6.17 28.78 -31.19
C TYR A 278 6.22 28.29 -29.75
N VAL A 279 5.07 28.09 -29.14
CA VAL A 279 4.98 27.52 -27.80
C VAL A 279 4.65 26.03 -27.88
N GLN A 280 5.50 25.21 -27.29
CA GLN A 280 5.31 23.77 -27.19
C GLN A 280 4.92 23.40 -25.77
N ASP A 281 3.87 22.63 -25.64
CA ASP A 281 3.40 22.11 -24.36
C ASP A 281 4.14 20.80 -24.01
N TYR A 282 4.68 20.74 -22.78
CA TYR A 282 5.32 19.57 -22.21
C TYR A 282 4.65 19.19 -20.88
N TYR A 283 4.73 17.91 -20.53
CA TYR A 283 4.30 17.38 -19.26
C TYR A 283 5.39 16.53 -18.60
N VAL A 284 5.46 16.57 -17.26
CA VAL A 284 6.21 15.56 -16.51
C VAL A 284 5.45 14.24 -16.62
N LYS A 285 6.14 13.13 -16.87
CA LYS A 285 5.49 11.85 -17.13
C LYS A 285 4.75 11.31 -15.90
N PRO A 286 3.45 10.99 -16.00
CA PRO A 286 2.70 10.28 -14.97
C PRO A 286 2.84 8.75 -15.06
N MET A 287 3.28 8.25 -16.21
CA MET A 287 3.44 6.83 -16.57
C MET A 287 4.59 6.66 -17.59
N ASN A 288 5.15 5.45 -17.67
CA ASN A 288 6.28 5.14 -18.57
C ASN A 288 5.84 4.54 -19.91
N CYS A 289 4.64 3.96 -19.99
CA CYS A 289 4.17 3.19 -21.14
C CYS A 289 4.32 3.90 -22.50
N PRO A 290 3.99 5.20 -22.70
CA PRO A 290 4.15 5.83 -23.99
C PRO A 290 5.62 5.95 -24.42
N PHE A 291 6.55 6.05 -23.48
CA PHE A 291 7.99 6.11 -23.77
C PHE A 291 8.55 4.73 -24.18
N HIS A 292 8.12 3.64 -23.54
CA HIS A 292 8.52 2.28 -23.94
C HIS A 292 7.97 1.95 -25.33
N ILE A 293 6.79 2.47 -25.68
CA ILE A 293 6.25 2.38 -27.04
C ILE A 293 7.18 3.07 -28.04
N GLN A 294 7.74 4.26 -27.72
CA GLN A 294 8.72 4.92 -28.58
C GLN A 294 10.00 4.08 -28.75
N CYS A 295 10.43 3.36 -27.70
CA CYS A 295 11.55 2.42 -27.81
C CYS A 295 11.21 1.24 -28.75
N TYR A 296 9.97 0.73 -28.71
CA TYR A 296 9.52 -0.33 -29.62
C TYR A 296 9.54 0.16 -31.09
N GLN A 297 9.08 1.38 -31.33
CA GLN A 297 8.96 1.99 -32.67
C GLN A 297 10.30 2.39 -33.29
N PHE A 298 11.41 2.33 -32.54
CA PHE A 298 12.74 2.69 -33.04
C PHE A 298 13.16 1.88 -34.27
N GLU A 299 12.71 0.61 -34.35
CA GLU A 299 13.02 -0.30 -35.46
C GLU A 299 11.75 -1.01 -35.97
N LYS A 300 11.76 -1.44 -37.22
CA LYS A 300 10.76 -2.35 -37.75
C LYS A 300 10.92 -3.72 -37.09
N ARG A 301 9.82 -4.27 -36.58
CA ARG A 301 9.80 -5.54 -35.85
C ARG A 301 9.27 -6.66 -36.72
N SER A 302 9.76 -7.86 -36.47
CA SER A 302 9.30 -9.11 -37.06
C SER A 302 8.75 -10.01 -35.95
N TYR A 303 7.89 -10.96 -36.28
CA TYR A 303 7.41 -11.98 -35.33
C TYR A 303 8.55 -12.77 -34.64
N ARG A 304 9.75 -12.79 -35.24
CA ARG A 304 10.93 -13.45 -34.68
C ARG A 304 11.60 -12.65 -33.56
N ASP A 305 11.34 -11.34 -33.51
CA ASP A 305 11.87 -10.44 -32.49
C ASP A 305 11.01 -10.49 -31.23
N LEU A 306 9.77 -10.99 -31.33
CA LEU A 306 8.82 -11.06 -30.23
C LEU A 306 8.95 -12.37 -29.44
N PRO A 307 8.76 -12.35 -28.11
CA PRO A 307 8.38 -11.21 -27.30
C PRO A 307 9.55 -10.25 -27.02
N ILE A 308 9.26 -8.93 -27.04
CA ILE A 308 10.18 -7.89 -26.58
C ILE A 308 9.75 -7.45 -25.18
N ARG A 309 10.68 -7.46 -24.22
CA ARG A 309 10.43 -7.13 -22.81
C ARG A 309 11.30 -5.96 -22.40
N TYR A 310 10.75 -4.74 -22.35
CA TYR A 310 11.43 -3.54 -21.85
C TYR A 310 11.08 -3.30 -20.38
N ALA A 311 12.10 -3.11 -19.54
CA ALA A 311 11.94 -2.82 -18.12
C ALA A 311 12.66 -1.52 -17.74
N GLU A 312 12.08 -0.75 -16.83
CA GLU A 312 12.64 0.49 -16.31
C GLU A 312 12.32 0.65 -14.83
N LEU A 313 13.32 1.05 -14.04
CA LEU A 313 13.04 1.71 -12.77
C LEU A 313 12.64 3.16 -13.10
N GLY A 314 11.41 3.30 -13.57
CA GLY A 314 10.90 4.51 -14.20
C GLY A 314 10.32 5.49 -13.18
N THR A 315 10.98 6.65 -13.02
CA THR A 315 10.46 7.69 -12.13
C THR A 315 9.31 8.44 -12.80
N VAL A 316 8.17 8.48 -12.12
CA VAL A 316 6.95 9.14 -12.57
C VAL A 316 6.44 10.14 -11.53
N TYR A 317 5.58 11.07 -11.96
CA TYR A 317 5.08 12.15 -11.13
C TYR A 317 3.56 12.26 -11.26
N ARG A 318 2.86 12.19 -10.10
CA ARG A 318 1.40 12.29 -10.04
C ARG A 318 0.98 13.38 -9.09
N TYR A 319 0.05 14.22 -9.51
CA TYR A 319 -0.45 15.30 -8.68
C TYR A 319 -1.47 14.77 -7.67
N GLU A 320 -0.94 14.18 -6.59
CA GLU A 320 -1.75 13.70 -5.48
C GLU A 320 -2.22 14.88 -4.62
N LYS A 321 -3.54 14.97 -4.40
CA LYS A 321 -4.15 16.04 -3.58
C LYS A 321 -3.72 15.96 -2.11
N ASP A 322 -3.90 17.06 -1.40
CA ASP A 322 -3.70 17.09 0.05
C ASP A 322 -4.72 16.17 0.75
N GLY A 323 -4.32 15.61 1.88
CA GLY A 323 -5.15 14.68 2.66
C GLY A 323 -5.06 13.21 2.24
N VAL A 324 -4.64 12.89 1.00
CA VAL A 324 -4.47 11.48 0.55
C VAL A 324 -3.01 10.99 0.64
N ARG A 325 -2.05 11.89 0.81
CA ARG A 325 -0.62 11.54 0.91
C ARG A 325 -0.29 10.94 2.27
N HIS A 326 0.56 9.91 2.27
CA HIS A 326 0.91 9.19 3.50
C HIS A 326 2.33 8.64 3.46
N GLY A 327 3.30 9.38 4.04
CA GLY A 327 4.71 8.96 4.09
C GLY A 327 5.25 8.55 2.73
N LEU A 328 5.82 7.34 2.63
CA LEU A 328 6.26 6.71 1.38
C LEU A 328 5.15 5.93 0.66
N PHE A 329 4.02 5.67 1.31
CA PHE A 329 2.95 4.86 0.72
C PHE A 329 2.19 5.57 -0.38
N ARG A 330 2.07 6.90 -0.29
CA ARG A 330 1.43 7.72 -1.32
C ARG A 330 2.13 9.05 -1.46
N VAL A 331 2.87 9.20 -2.54
CA VAL A 331 3.80 10.29 -2.82
C VAL A 331 3.51 10.91 -4.20
N ARG A 332 4.09 12.08 -4.49
CA ARG A 332 3.94 12.77 -5.77
C ARG A 332 5.01 12.40 -6.81
N GLY A 333 6.20 12.06 -6.35
CA GLY A 333 7.29 11.56 -7.19
C GLY A 333 7.74 10.19 -6.70
N PHE A 334 7.74 9.19 -7.58
CA PHE A 334 8.09 7.82 -7.23
C PHE A 334 8.65 7.04 -8.42
N THR A 335 9.39 6.00 -8.11
CA THR A 335 10.04 5.13 -9.09
C THR A 335 9.29 3.81 -9.17
N GLN A 336 8.67 3.51 -10.31
CA GLN A 336 8.02 2.22 -10.56
C GLN A 336 9.03 1.19 -11.06
N ASP A 337 8.88 -0.07 -10.65
CA ASP A 337 9.53 -1.20 -11.29
C ASP A 337 8.71 -1.65 -12.51
N ASP A 338 8.67 -0.80 -13.48
CA ASP A 338 7.76 -0.86 -14.62
C ASP A 338 8.36 -1.69 -15.77
N ALA A 339 7.53 -2.47 -16.44
CA ALA A 339 7.91 -3.05 -17.71
C ALA A 339 6.72 -3.24 -18.64
N HIS A 340 7.06 -3.30 -19.92
CA HIS A 340 6.12 -3.48 -21.01
C HIS A 340 6.62 -4.59 -21.92
N ILE A 341 5.75 -5.60 -22.11
CA ILE A 341 6.02 -6.76 -22.94
C ILE A 341 5.19 -6.62 -24.21
N PHE A 342 5.86 -6.65 -25.35
CA PHE A 342 5.21 -6.65 -26.67
C PHE A 342 5.31 -8.06 -27.22
N CYS A 343 4.16 -8.69 -27.52
CA CYS A 343 4.11 -10.09 -27.93
C CYS A 343 3.06 -10.35 -29.01
N THR A 344 3.12 -11.53 -29.63
CA THR A 344 2.05 -11.97 -30.53
C THR A 344 0.84 -12.45 -29.74
N PRO A 345 -0.35 -12.57 -30.37
CA PRO A 345 -1.53 -13.13 -29.71
C PRO A 345 -1.31 -14.53 -29.14
N GLU A 346 -0.48 -15.35 -29.77
CA GLU A 346 -0.20 -16.72 -29.35
C GLU A 346 0.72 -16.78 -28.12
N GLN A 347 1.53 -15.75 -27.89
CA GLN A 347 2.47 -15.68 -26.77
C GLN A 347 1.85 -15.14 -25.49
N ILE A 348 0.69 -14.46 -25.56
CA ILE A 348 0.16 -13.64 -24.47
C ILE A 348 -0.06 -14.41 -23.15
N VAL A 349 -0.63 -15.61 -23.19
CA VAL A 349 -0.90 -16.42 -22.00
C VAL A 349 0.40 -16.84 -21.31
N GLN A 350 1.41 -17.23 -22.11
CA GLN A 350 2.73 -17.61 -21.57
C GLN A 350 3.45 -16.42 -20.95
N GLU A 351 3.42 -15.25 -21.60
CA GLU A 351 4.05 -14.02 -21.05
C GLU A 351 3.41 -13.58 -19.73
N ILE A 352 2.09 -13.69 -19.60
CA ILE A 352 1.40 -13.38 -18.35
C ILE A 352 1.79 -14.39 -17.27
N LYS A 353 1.82 -15.68 -17.59
CA LYS A 353 2.22 -16.75 -16.69
C LYS A 353 3.66 -16.54 -16.17
N ASP A 354 4.62 -16.32 -17.08
CA ASP A 354 6.02 -16.08 -16.73
C ASP A 354 6.16 -14.84 -15.83
N THR A 355 5.34 -13.81 -16.07
CA THR A 355 5.30 -12.60 -15.25
C THR A 355 4.78 -12.87 -13.84
N VAL A 356 3.73 -13.67 -13.68
CA VAL A 356 3.19 -14.06 -12.37
C VAL A 356 4.23 -14.89 -11.59
N GLU A 357 4.86 -15.85 -12.23
CA GLU A 357 5.94 -16.65 -11.62
C GLU A 357 7.13 -15.78 -11.20
N PHE A 358 7.53 -14.85 -12.06
CA PHE A 358 8.61 -13.91 -11.78
C PHE A 358 8.26 -12.99 -10.58
N ALA A 359 7.02 -12.52 -10.48
CA ALA A 359 6.54 -11.74 -9.33
C ALA A 359 6.66 -12.53 -8.02
N LYS A 360 6.25 -13.80 -8.02
CA LYS A 360 6.38 -14.70 -6.85
C LYS A 360 7.84 -14.84 -6.41
N LYS A 361 8.75 -15.06 -7.35
CA LYS A 361 10.20 -15.18 -7.08
C LYS A 361 10.78 -13.87 -6.53
N MET A 362 10.40 -12.74 -7.13
CA MET A 362 10.87 -11.42 -6.70
C MET A 362 10.41 -11.10 -5.28
N LEU A 363 9.11 -11.24 -4.99
CA LEU A 363 8.54 -10.95 -3.68
C LEU A 363 9.05 -11.92 -2.60
N GLY A 364 9.26 -13.20 -2.94
CA GLY A 364 9.79 -14.22 -2.04
C GLY A 364 11.17 -13.87 -1.46
N LYS A 365 12.09 -13.27 -2.24
CA LYS A 365 13.42 -12.82 -1.74
C LYS A 365 13.31 -11.77 -0.64
N PHE A 366 12.23 -10.99 -0.64
CA PHE A 366 11.95 -9.99 0.38
C PHE A 366 11.12 -10.53 1.56
N GLY A 367 10.89 -11.85 1.64
CA GLY A 367 10.16 -12.48 2.72
C GLY A 367 8.65 -12.55 2.53
N PHE A 368 8.12 -12.17 1.36
CA PHE A 368 6.69 -12.24 1.07
C PHE A 368 6.35 -13.49 0.27
N HIS A 369 5.90 -14.53 0.97
CA HIS A 369 5.58 -15.83 0.38
C HIS A 369 4.08 -16.04 0.17
N GLU A 370 3.22 -15.33 0.93
CA GLU A 370 1.77 -15.38 0.78
C GLU A 370 1.31 -14.26 -0.15
N ILE A 371 0.90 -14.64 -1.35
CA ILE A 371 0.42 -13.72 -2.37
C ILE A 371 -1.02 -14.09 -2.71
N GLN A 372 -1.94 -13.13 -2.59
CA GLN A 372 -3.32 -13.26 -3.00
C GLN A 372 -3.54 -12.53 -4.33
N ALA A 373 -4.08 -13.23 -5.33
CA ALA A 373 -4.37 -12.67 -6.64
C ALA A 373 -5.83 -12.23 -6.75
N TYR A 374 -6.06 -11.17 -7.51
CA TYR A 374 -7.36 -10.64 -7.87
C TYR A 374 -7.42 -10.45 -9.38
N LEU A 375 -8.41 -11.04 -10.04
CA LEU A 375 -8.68 -10.83 -11.45
C LEU A 375 -9.72 -9.70 -11.60
N SER A 376 -9.26 -8.51 -11.96
CA SER A 376 -10.10 -7.32 -12.12
C SER A 376 -10.65 -7.23 -13.53
N THR A 377 -11.98 -7.23 -13.65
CA THR A 377 -12.73 -7.27 -14.93
C THR A 377 -13.08 -5.86 -15.44
N LYS A 378 -13.78 -5.78 -16.56
CA LYS A 378 -14.13 -4.55 -17.28
C LYS A 378 -14.93 -3.57 -16.41
N PRO A 379 -14.44 -2.32 -16.20
CA PRO A 379 -15.21 -1.29 -15.51
C PRO A 379 -16.35 -0.71 -16.38
N ALA A 380 -17.30 -0.03 -15.74
CA ALA A 380 -18.41 0.62 -16.43
C ALA A 380 -17.97 1.66 -17.48
N LYS A 381 -16.87 2.39 -17.17
CA LYS A 381 -16.23 3.37 -18.09
C LYS A 381 -14.97 2.75 -18.67
N ALA A 382 -15.10 1.90 -19.68
CA ALA A 382 -13.98 1.27 -20.38
C ALA A 382 -13.96 1.67 -21.86
N VAL A 383 -12.76 1.64 -22.47
CA VAL A 383 -12.55 1.83 -23.91
C VAL A 383 -12.25 0.49 -24.58
N GLY A 384 -12.51 0.41 -25.90
CA GLY A 384 -12.23 -0.79 -26.70
C GLY A 384 -13.43 -1.73 -26.89
N ASP A 385 -13.26 -2.67 -27.79
CA ASP A 385 -14.27 -3.65 -28.19
C ASP A 385 -14.59 -4.62 -27.04
N PRO A 386 -15.88 -4.86 -26.70
CA PRO A 386 -16.28 -5.83 -25.70
C PRO A 386 -15.75 -7.25 -25.91
N ALA A 387 -15.66 -7.72 -27.17
CA ALA A 387 -15.12 -9.05 -27.47
C ALA A 387 -13.63 -9.17 -27.16
N ARG A 388 -12.86 -8.10 -27.40
CA ARG A 388 -11.44 -8.04 -27.03
C ARG A 388 -11.25 -8.01 -25.52
N TRP A 389 -12.16 -7.36 -24.78
CA TRP A 389 -12.16 -7.37 -23.31
C TRP A 389 -12.37 -8.78 -22.76
N GLU A 390 -13.35 -9.52 -23.34
CA GLU A 390 -13.60 -10.90 -22.92
C GLU A 390 -12.40 -11.79 -23.20
N GLN A 391 -11.82 -11.71 -24.41
CA GLN A 391 -10.61 -12.44 -24.78
C GLN A 391 -9.43 -12.12 -23.85
N ALA A 392 -9.22 -10.84 -23.55
CA ALA A 392 -8.14 -10.42 -22.66
C ALA A 392 -8.36 -10.92 -21.22
N THR A 393 -9.60 -10.86 -20.72
CA THR A 393 -9.95 -11.38 -19.39
C THR A 393 -9.73 -12.90 -19.32
N GLN A 394 -10.11 -13.62 -20.39
CA GLN A 394 -9.91 -15.06 -20.46
C GLN A 394 -8.42 -15.43 -20.50
N SER A 395 -7.59 -14.68 -21.23
CA SER A 395 -6.13 -14.90 -21.25
C SER A 395 -5.49 -14.75 -19.85
N LEU A 396 -5.94 -13.76 -19.07
CA LEU A 396 -5.48 -13.58 -17.68
C LEU A 396 -5.94 -14.74 -16.78
N ARG A 397 -7.17 -15.21 -16.97
CA ARG A 397 -7.72 -16.38 -16.25
C ARG A 397 -6.93 -17.64 -16.56
N ASP A 398 -6.72 -17.93 -17.85
CA ASP A 398 -5.97 -19.10 -18.31
C ASP A 398 -4.55 -19.13 -17.74
N ALA A 399 -3.89 -17.97 -17.65
CA ALA A 399 -2.55 -17.87 -17.08
C ALA A 399 -2.54 -18.18 -15.58
N LEU A 400 -3.52 -17.65 -14.80
CA LEU A 400 -3.65 -17.95 -13.37
C LEU A 400 -3.97 -19.44 -13.12
N ASP A 401 -4.88 -20.00 -13.90
CA ASP A 401 -5.26 -21.41 -13.80
C ASP A 401 -4.08 -22.35 -14.13
N GLN A 402 -3.30 -22.04 -15.18
CA GLN A 402 -2.10 -22.80 -15.55
C GLN A 402 -0.98 -22.69 -14.50
N GLU A 403 -0.89 -21.54 -13.80
CA GLU A 403 0.05 -21.34 -12.69
C GLU A 403 -0.41 -21.99 -11.38
N GLY A 404 -1.66 -22.48 -11.36
CA GLY A 404 -2.27 -23.05 -10.16
C GLY A 404 -2.45 -22.02 -9.04
N MET A 405 -2.58 -20.74 -9.39
CA MET A 405 -2.73 -19.65 -8.44
C MET A 405 -4.20 -19.38 -8.14
N ALA A 406 -4.59 -19.54 -6.88
CA ALA A 406 -5.96 -19.18 -6.45
C ALA A 406 -6.15 -17.66 -6.56
N TYR A 407 -7.33 -17.24 -7.04
CA TYR A 407 -7.67 -15.83 -7.21
C TYR A 407 -9.14 -15.56 -6.89
N GLU A 408 -9.42 -14.30 -6.56
CA GLU A 408 -10.77 -13.77 -6.45
C GLU A 408 -11.07 -12.89 -7.67
N VAL A 409 -12.34 -12.82 -8.09
CA VAL A 409 -12.76 -11.94 -9.18
C VAL A 409 -13.20 -10.60 -8.59
N ASP A 410 -12.56 -9.52 -9.07
CA ASP A 410 -12.89 -8.13 -8.72
C ASP A 410 -13.67 -7.51 -9.91
N GLU A 411 -15.00 -7.61 -9.83
CA GLU A 411 -15.88 -7.14 -10.88
C GLU A 411 -15.80 -5.62 -11.06
N GLY A 412 -15.43 -5.20 -12.27
CA GLY A 412 -15.31 -3.79 -12.62
C GLY A 412 -14.04 -3.09 -12.11
N GLY A 413 -13.11 -3.81 -11.46
CA GLY A 413 -11.85 -3.26 -10.93
C GLY A 413 -10.74 -3.06 -11.96
N GLY A 414 -10.95 -3.42 -13.23
CA GLY A 414 -9.98 -3.28 -14.32
C GLY A 414 -9.61 -1.82 -14.62
N ALA A 415 -8.51 -1.62 -15.36
CA ALA A 415 -8.16 -0.32 -15.90
C ALA A 415 -9.14 0.08 -17.02
N PHE A 416 -9.23 1.36 -17.36
CA PHE A 416 -10.11 1.79 -18.45
C PHE A 416 -9.74 1.21 -19.82
N TYR A 417 -8.50 0.73 -19.99
CA TYR A 417 -7.95 0.21 -21.25
C TYR A 417 -7.73 -1.31 -21.28
N GLY A 418 -7.89 -2.02 -20.16
CA GLY A 418 -7.73 -3.47 -20.13
C GLY A 418 -7.94 -4.11 -18.76
N PRO A 419 -8.24 -5.42 -18.73
CA PRO A 419 -8.33 -6.21 -17.49
C PRO A 419 -6.94 -6.39 -16.86
N LYS A 420 -6.91 -6.75 -15.58
CA LYS A 420 -5.64 -6.90 -14.84
C LYS A 420 -5.70 -7.99 -13.78
N ILE A 421 -4.52 -8.52 -13.45
CA ILE A 421 -4.27 -9.29 -12.24
C ILE A 421 -3.60 -8.36 -11.23
N ASP A 422 -4.20 -8.15 -10.07
CA ASP A 422 -3.57 -7.49 -8.93
C ASP A 422 -3.07 -8.53 -7.94
N MET A 423 -1.84 -8.37 -7.47
CA MET A 423 -1.21 -9.24 -6.48
C MET A 423 -1.03 -8.49 -5.17
N LYS A 424 -1.64 -9.01 -4.11
CA LYS A 424 -1.53 -8.47 -2.74
C LYS A 424 -0.68 -9.40 -1.89
N ILE A 425 0.21 -8.82 -1.11
CA ILE A 425 0.97 -9.50 -0.06
C ILE A 425 0.43 -9.13 1.32
N LYS A 426 0.73 -9.94 2.33
CA LYS A 426 0.51 -9.57 3.73
C LYS A 426 1.83 -9.21 4.39
N ASP A 427 1.86 -8.10 5.11
CA ASP A 427 3.02 -7.74 5.94
C ASP A 427 3.06 -8.52 7.26
N ALA A 428 4.07 -8.28 8.09
CA ALA A 428 4.24 -8.95 9.38
C ALA A 428 3.10 -8.67 10.39
N LEU A 429 2.22 -7.71 10.10
CA LEU A 429 1.03 -7.40 10.90
C LEU A 429 -0.25 -7.96 10.27
N GLY A 430 -0.14 -8.72 9.18
CA GLY A 430 -1.26 -9.30 8.44
C GLY A 430 -2.02 -8.29 7.55
N ARG A 431 -1.51 -7.06 7.36
CA ARG A 431 -2.16 -6.04 6.52
C ARG A 431 -1.92 -6.35 5.04
N PRO A 432 -2.97 -6.34 4.21
CA PRO A 432 -2.83 -6.58 2.77
C PRO A 432 -2.24 -5.34 2.07
N TRP A 433 -1.28 -5.57 1.17
CA TRP A 433 -0.68 -4.53 0.34
C TRP A 433 -0.67 -4.96 -1.13
N GLN A 434 -1.31 -4.18 -1.98
CA GLN A 434 -1.19 -4.37 -3.42
C GLN A 434 0.19 -3.86 -3.88
N LEU A 435 0.99 -4.77 -4.42
CA LEU A 435 2.30 -4.48 -5.00
C LEU A 435 2.33 -4.81 -6.49
N GLY A 436 2.16 -6.08 -6.83
CA GLY A 436 2.20 -6.52 -8.21
C GLY A 436 0.93 -6.21 -8.98
N THR A 437 1.08 -5.89 -10.26
CA THR A 437 -0.02 -5.75 -11.21
C THR A 437 0.45 -6.24 -12.57
N VAL A 438 -0.38 -7.03 -13.26
CA VAL A 438 -0.19 -7.46 -14.65
C VAL A 438 -1.44 -7.07 -15.43
N GLN A 439 -1.29 -6.24 -16.45
CA GLN A 439 -2.41 -5.68 -17.21
C GLN A 439 -2.26 -6.05 -18.69
N PHE A 440 -3.30 -6.60 -19.28
CA PHE A 440 -3.35 -6.84 -20.72
C PHE A 440 -3.93 -5.61 -21.44
N ASP A 441 -3.15 -5.01 -22.31
CA ASP A 441 -3.52 -3.84 -23.08
C ASP A 441 -3.50 -4.14 -24.59
N PHE A 442 -4.65 -3.99 -25.20
CA PHE A 442 -4.84 -4.06 -26.64
C PHE A 442 -5.16 -2.69 -27.29
N ASN A 443 -5.26 -1.62 -26.48
CA ASN A 443 -5.64 -0.29 -26.91
C ASN A 443 -4.43 0.59 -27.27
N LEU A 444 -3.40 0.63 -26.43
CA LEU A 444 -2.21 1.46 -26.72
C LEU A 444 -1.49 1.01 -28.00
N PRO A 445 -1.28 -0.29 -28.28
CA PRO A 445 -0.74 -0.72 -29.56
C PRO A 445 -1.51 -0.20 -30.77
N GLU A 446 -2.85 -0.18 -30.71
CA GLU A 446 -3.70 0.37 -31.75
C GLU A 446 -3.55 1.90 -31.88
N ARG A 447 -3.60 2.63 -30.76
CA ARG A 447 -3.50 4.11 -30.74
C ARG A 447 -2.19 4.64 -31.28
N PHE A 448 -1.10 3.90 -31.07
CA PHE A 448 0.23 4.23 -31.57
C PHE A 448 0.56 3.57 -32.92
N ASN A 449 -0.39 2.85 -33.53
CA ASN A 449 -0.21 2.11 -34.78
C ASN A 449 1.03 1.19 -34.73
N LEU A 450 1.20 0.44 -33.65
CA LEU A 450 2.31 -0.50 -33.53
C LEU A 450 2.09 -1.69 -34.44
N THR A 451 3.14 -2.08 -35.18
CA THR A 451 3.10 -3.24 -36.07
C THR A 451 4.35 -4.11 -35.92
N TYR A 452 4.21 -5.37 -36.30
CA TYR A 452 5.30 -6.32 -36.58
C TYR A 452 4.98 -7.07 -37.87
N VAL A 453 6.00 -7.50 -38.58
CA VAL A 453 5.85 -8.34 -39.79
C VAL A 453 5.67 -9.80 -39.37
N GLY A 454 4.52 -10.39 -39.69
CA GLY A 454 4.21 -11.79 -39.43
C GLY A 454 4.94 -12.78 -40.32
N ALA A 455 4.77 -14.06 -40.05
CA ALA A 455 5.32 -15.15 -40.91
C ALA A 455 4.71 -15.15 -42.33
N ASP A 456 3.54 -14.56 -42.46
CA ASP A 456 2.82 -14.37 -43.75
C ASP A 456 3.32 -13.17 -44.55
N GLY A 457 4.31 -12.44 -44.03
CA GLY A 457 4.88 -11.25 -44.65
C GLY A 457 4.00 -9.98 -44.55
N LYS A 458 2.89 -10.04 -43.80
CA LYS A 458 2.00 -8.90 -43.57
C LYS A 458 2.26 -8.22 -42.22
N GLU A 459 1.82 -6.99 -42.10
CA GLU A 459 1.84 -6.28 -40.83
C GLU A 459 0.69 -6.73 -39.92
N HIS A 460 1.02 -7.01 -38.67
CA HIS A 460 0.11 -7.38 -37.60
C HIS A 460 0.32 -6.47 -36.39
N GLN A 461 -0.73 -6.30 -35.58
CA GLN A 461 -0.66 -5.53 -34.34
C GLN A 461 -0.19 -6.44 -33.19
N PRO A 462 0.85 -6.03 -32.41
CA PRO A 462 1.21 -6.76 -31.19
C PRO A 462 0.20 -6.53 -30.08
N TYR A 463 0.15 -7.46 -29.12
CA TYR A 463 -0.43 -7.23 -27.80
C TYR A 463 0.63 -6.66 -26.86
N MET A 464 0.19 -5.96 -25.83
CA MET A 464 1.05 -5.35 -24.84
C MET A 464 0.64 -5.77 -23.43
N VAL A 465 1.61 -6.14 -22.61
CA VAL A 465 1.40 -6.41 -21.19
C VAL A 465 2.15 -5.36 -20.39
N HIS A 466 1.44 -4.62 -19.56
CA HIS A 466 2.03 -3.75 -18.54
C HIS A 466 2.20 -4.56 -17.27
N ARG A 467 3.33 -4.41 -16.60
CA ARG A 467 3.50 -5.05 -15.31
C ARG A 467 4.38 -4.24 -14.35
N ALA A 468 4.03 -4.31 -13.08
CA ALA A 468 4.87 -3.95 -11.96
C ALA A 468 4.91 -5.16 -11.00
N LEU A 469 6.06 -5.45 -10.38
CA LEU A 469 6.21 -6.56 -9.43
C LEU A 469 6.25 -6.03 -8.00
N LEU A 470 7.09 -5.02 -7.74
CA LEU A 470 7.25 -4.35 -6.45
C LEU A 470 6.36 -3.10 -6.32
N GLY A 471 5.76 -2.66 -7.41
CA GLY A 471 5.00 -1.42 -7.51
C GLY A 471 5.90 -0.19 -7.54
N SER A 472 5.79 0.77 -6.60
CA SER A 472 6.78 1.84 -6.46
C SER A 472 7.83 1.48 -5.42
N ILE A 473 9.08 1.80 -5.70
CA ILE A 473 10.21 1.56 -4.79
C ILE A 473 9.99 2.28 -3.45
N GLU A 474 9.41 3.47 -3.47
CA GLU A 474 9.08 4.25 -2.27
C GLU A 474 8.06 3.51 -1.40
N ARG A 475 6.93 3.08 -1.99
CA ARG A 475 5.90 2.34 -1.26
C ARG A 475 6.42 0.99 -0.77
N PHE A 476 7.13 0.27 -1.61
CA PHE A 476 7.74 -1.01 -1.27
C PHE A 476 8.74 -0.86 -0.12
N PHE A 477 9.59 0.16 -0.14
CA PHE A 477 10.51 0.45 0.94
C PHE A 477 9.80 0.79 2.25
N GLY A 478 8.74 1.58 2.19
CA GLY A 478 7.88 1.84 3.36
C GLY A 478 7.33 0.55 3.97
N ILE A 479 6.84 -0.37 3.12
CA ILE A 479 6.36 -1.69 3.55
C ILE A 479 7.49 -2.52 4.17
N LEU A 480 8.68 -2.54 3.56
CA LEU A 480 9.84 -3.25 4.10
C LEU A 480 10.28 -2.71 5.47
N ILE A 481 10.28 -1.38 5.67
CA ILE A 481 10.58 -0.76 6.97
C ILE A 481 9.61 -1.29 8.04
N GLU A 482 8.31 -1.32 7.74
CA GLU A 482 7.29 -1.76 8.69
C GLU A 482 7.32 -3.29 8.88
N HIS A 483 7.50 -4.05 7.80
CA HIS A 483 7.59 -5.52 7.84
C HIS A 483 8.75 -5.98 8.74
N TYR A 484 9.93 -5.44 8.53
CA TYR A 484 11.13 -5.78 9.30
C TYR A 484 11.30 -4.95 10.59
N ALA A 485 10.38 -4.03 10.90
CA ALA A 485 10.54 -3.06 12.00
C ALA A 485 11.91 -2.33 11.96
N GLY A 486 12.40 -2.05 10.74
CA GLY A 486 13.72 -1.46 10.47
C GLY A 486 14.91 -2.41 10.64
N ALA A 487 14.69 -3.65 11.10
CA ALA A 487 15.74 -4.65 11.31
C ALA A 487 15.95 -5.51 10.05
N PHE A 488 16.35 -4.88 8.96
CA PHE A 488 16.54 -5.53 7.67
C PHE A 488 17.44 -6.78 7.73
N PRO A 489 17.20 -7.80 6.87
CA PRO A 489 18.13 -8.91 6.70
C PRO A 489 19.49 -8.42 6.19
N LEU A 490 20.54 -9.22 6.36
CA LEU A 490 21.92 -8.82 6.07
C LEU A 490 22.08 -8.20 4.68
N TRP A 491 21.49 -8.81 3.65
CA TRP A 491 21.65 -8.36 2.27
C TRP A 491 21.00 -6.98 1.99
N LEU A 492 19.96 -6.61 2.75
CA LEU A 492 19.28 -5.31 2.65
C LEU A 492 19.78 -4.28 3.66
N ALA A 493 20.46 -4.69 4.73
CA ALA A 493 20.85 -3.79 5.81
C ALA A 493 21.69 -2.61 5.28
N PRO A 494 21.35 -1.34 5.61
CA PRO A 494 22.10 -0.17 5.14
C PRO A 494 23.55 -0.16 5.64
N GLU A 495 23.78 -0.83 6.75
CA GLU A 495 25.06 -1.08 7.38
C GLU A 495 25.02 -2.53 7.89
N GLN A 496 25.89 -3.36 7.35
CA GLN A 496 25.93 -4.79 7.66
C GLN A 496 26.79 -5.08 8.91
N VAL A 497 27.87 -4.35 9.04
CA VAL A 497 28.82 -4.49 10.15
C VAL A 497 29.19 -3.12 10.70
N ARG A 498 29.20 -2.98 12.02
CA ARG A 498 29.77 -1.84 12.72
C ARG A 498 30.99 -2.28 13.53
N VAL A 499 32.14 -1.69 13.26
CA VAL A 499 33.39 -1.93 14.03
C VAL A 499 33.44 -0.95 15.18
N LEU A 500 33.59 -1.47 16.40
CA LEU A 500 33.54 -0.74 17.66
C LEU A 500 34.91 -0.84 18.38
N PRO A 501 35.85 0.09 18.15
CA PRO A 501 37.08 0.13 18.91
C PRO A 501 36.79 0.49 20.38
N ILE A 502 37.38 -0.25 21.32
CA ILE A 502 37.20 -0.02 22.76
C ILE A 502 37.82 1.32 23.16
N THR A 503 38.98 1.65 22.59
CA THR A 503 39.64 2.95 22.75
C THR A 503 40.18 3.44 21.41
N ASP A 504 40.57 4.73 21.36
CA ASP A 504 41.15 5.34 20.15
C ASP A 504 42.45 4.65 19.67
N LYS A 505 43.14 3.94 20.57
CA LYS A 505 44.35 3.17 20.21
C LYS A 505 44.06 2.11 19.16
N GLN A 506 42.86 1.53 19.14
CA GLN A 506 42.43 0.50 18.20
C GLN A 506 41.79 1.05 16.92
N LEU A 507 41.71 2.36 16.72
CA LEU A 507 41.17 2.96 15.49
C LEU A 507 41.91 2.50 14.23
N GLY A 508 43.24 2.35 14.32
CA GLY A 508 44.05 1.83 13.22
C GLY A 508 43.65 0.43 12.80
N TYR A 509 43.49 -0.46 13.79
CA TYR A 509 43.06 -1.83 13.57
C TYR A 509 41.60 -1.91 13.07
N ALA A 510 40.69 -1.14 13.66
CA ALA A 510 39.30 -1.05 13.22
C ALA A 510 39.19 -0.62 11.74
N ARG A 511 40.00 0.34 11.29
CA ARG A 511 40.04 0.77 9.88
C ARG A 511 40.61 -0.30 8.96
N LYS A 512 41.59 -1.12 9.38
CA LYS A 512 42.08 -2.27 8.61
C LYS A 512 40.95 -3.29 8.38
N ILE A 513 40.19 -3.62 9.45
CA ILE A 513 39.02 -4.52 9.36
C ILE A 513 37.98 -3.93 8.42
N GLN A 514 37.64 -2.64 8.55
CA GLN A 514 36.69 -1.97 7.65
C GLN A 514 37.16 -2.07 6.20
N ALA A 515 38.41 -1.79 5.91
CA ALA A 515 38.95 -1.83 4.55
C ALA A 515 38.89 -3.25 3.97
N ALA A 516 39.25 -4.27 4.76
CA ALA A 516 39.19 -5.67 4.34
C ALA A 516 37.75 -6.12 4.03
N LEU A 517 36.80 -5.80 4.89
CA LEU A 517 35.38 -6.12 4.67
C LEU A 517 34.79 -5.35 3.49
N ARG A 518 35.12 -4.06 3.33
CA ARG A 518 34.67 -3.25 2.17
C ARG A 518 35.24 -3.78 0.85
N ALA A 519 36.47 -4.26 0.82
CA ALA A 519 37.07 -4.89 -0.36
C ALA A 519 36.32 -6.16 -0.79
N LYS A 520 35.57 -6.80 0.12
CA LYS A 520 34.66 -7.93 -0.15
C LYS A 520 33.22 -7.50 -0.46
N GLY A 521 32.96 -6.18 -0.58
CA GLY A 521 31.66 -5.64 -0.92
C GLY A 521 30.70 -5.41 0.25
N PHE A 522 31.13 -5.62 1.50
CA PHE A 522 30.28 -5.37 2.67
C PHE A 522 30.14 -3.88 3.01
N ARG A 523 28.96 -3.50 3.49
CA ARG A 523 28.66 -2.15 3.98
C ARG A 523 29.08 -2.03 5.45
N VAL A 524 30.24 -1.43 5.71
CA VAL A 524 30.89 -1.41 7.03
C VAL A 524 31.18 0.01 7.47
N GLU A 525 30.85 0.32 8.72
CA GLU A 525 31.19 1.58 9.36
C GLU A 525 32.04 1.34 10.62
N VAL A 526 32.93 2.29 10.94
CA VAL A 526 33.71 2.33 12.18
C VAL A 526 33.11 3.39 13.08
N ASP A 527 32.84 3.03 14.33
CA ASP A 527 32.45 4.00 15.35
C ASP A 527 33.68 4.73 15.86
N THR A 528 33.82 5.99 15.47
CA THR A 528 34.94 6.88 15.87
C THR A 528 34.58 7.79 17.04
N GLY A 529 33.38 7.62 17.63
CA GLY A 529 32.94 8.40 18.78
C GLY A 529 33.76 8.13 20.03
N ALA A 530 33.79 9.11 20.93
CA ALA A 530 34.54 9.03 22.19
C ALA A 530 33.75 8.33 23.32
N GLU A 531 32.55 7.81 23.02
CA GLU A 531 31.70 7.17 24.01
C GLU A 531 32.31 5.85 24.53
N LYS A 532 31.86 5.45 25.73
CA LYS A 532 32.21 4.14 26.30
C LYS A 532 31.61 3.02 25.41
N LEU A 533 32.30 1.87 25.38
CA LEU A 533 31.88 0.70 24.57
C LEU A 533 30.39 0.33 24.72
N GLY A 534 29.86 0.37 25.95
CA GLY A 534 28.44 0.07 26.18
C GLY A 534 27.48 1.02 25.46
N ALA A 535 27.84 2.31 25.34
CA ALA A 535 27.06 3.28 24.55
C ALA A 535 27.18 3.02 23.05
N LYS A 536 28.38 2.70 22.55
CA LYS A 536 28.61 2.33 21.15
C LYS A 536 27.78 1.08 20.74
N ILE A 537 27.78 0.04 21.59
CA ILE A 537 26.98 -1.15 21.40
C ILE A 537 25.47 -0.79 21.34
N ARG A 538 24.99 0.00 22.33
CA ARG A 538 23.60 0.45 22.36
C ARG A 538 23.23 1.24 21.11
N ASN A 539 24.08 2.14 20.65
CA ASN A 539 23.85 2.90 19.43
C ASN A 539 23.74 1.99 18.20
N ALA A 540 24.64 1.02 18.04
CA ALA A 540 24.58 0.04 16.96
C ALA A 540 23.29 -0.82 17.01
N GLN A 541 22.83 -1.17 18.22
CA GLN A 541 21.55 -1.87 18.41
C GLN A 541 20.35 -1.00 18.03
N LEU A 542 20.34 0.28 18.41
CA LEU A 542 19.28 1.22 18.01
C LEU A 542 19.23 1.40 16.49
N TRP A 543 20.38 1.38 15.82
CA TRP A 543 20.49 1.43 14.36
C TRP A 543 20.18 0.10 13.66
N LYS A 544 19.83 -0.94 14.44
CA LYS A 544 19.48 -2.27 13.93
C LYS A 544 20.56 -2.93 13.09
N THR A 545 21.85 -2.59 13.34
CA THR A 545 22.98 -3.17 12.62
C THR A 545 23.05 -4.67 12.86
N PRO A 546 23.15 -5.52 11.81
CA PRO A 546 23.18 -6.97 11.94
C PRO A 546 24.35 -7.50 12.77
N TYR A 547 25.55 -6.98 12.53
CA TYR A 547 26.76 -7.42 13.21
C TYR A 547 27.55 -6.26 13.81
N MET A 548 28.06 -6.44 15.00
CA MET A 548 29.02 -5.57 15.66
C MET A 548 30.34 -6.32 15.83
N VAL A 549 31.43 -5.67 15.46
CA VAL A 549 32.79 -6.18 15.66
C VAL A 549 33.46 -5.31 16.71
N VAL A 550 33.62 -5.85 17.90
CA VAL A 550 34.32 -5.17 19.00
C VAL A 550 35.81 -5.48 18.89
N VAL A 551 36.67 -4.45 19.01
CA VAL A 551 38.11 -4.63 18.96
C VAL A 551 38.78 -3.91 20.11
N GLY A 552 39.52 -4.68 20.90
CA GLY A 552 40.37 -4.21 22.01
C GLY A 552 41.84 -4.51 21.75
N GLY A 553 42.71 -4.17 22.70
CA GLY A 553 44.15 -4.43 22.58
C GLY A 553 44.52 -5.93 22.51
N ARG A 554 43.70 -6.80 23.11
CA ARG A 554 43.90 -8.26 23.02
C ARG A 554 43.53 -8.79 21.63
N ASP A 555 42.41 -8.29 21.06
CA ASP A 555 41.95 -8.67 19.72
C ASP A 555 42.99 -8.26 18.68
N GLU A 556 43.51 -7.03 18.78
CA GLU A 556 44.55 -6.51 17.89
C GLU A 556 45.85 -7.32 17.98
N ALA A 557 46.29 -7.66 19.21
CA ALA A 557 47.51 -8.46 19.43
C ALA A 557 47.40 -9.90 18.92
N ALA A 558 46.21 -10.46 18.95
CA ALA A 558 45.91 -11.81 18.46
C ALA A 558 45.49 -11.85 16.98
N GLU A 559 45.40 -10.70 16.30
CA GLU A 559 44.85 -10.54 14.94
C GLU A 559 43.45 -11.14 14.79
N GLN A 560 42.60 -11.01 15.82
CA GLN A 560 41.23 -11.53 15.90
C GLN A 560 40.23 -10.39 16.05
N ILE A 561 38.94 -10.73 15.94
CA ILE A 561 37.82 -9.84 16.14
C ILE A 561 36.80 -10.49 17.09
N SER A 562 36.23 -9.72 18.00
CA SER A 562 35.10 -10.18 18.83
C SER A 562 33.78 -9.81 18.20
N VAL A 563 32.99 -10.78 17.79
CA VAL A 563 31.78 -10.59 16.98
C VAL A 563 30.52 -10.73 17.82
N ARG A 564 29.56 -9.84 17.59
CA ARG A 564 28.20 -9.92 18.14
C ARG A 564 27.17 -9.85 17.02
N SER A 565 26.26 -10.80 16.99
CA SER A 565 25.10 -10.82 16.10
C SER A 565 23.91 -10.10 16.76
N ARG A 566 23.09 -9.44 15.96
CA ARG A 566 21.81 -8.88 16.42
C ARG A 566 20.85 -9.98 16.89
N VAL A 567 20.89 -11.15 16.28
CA VAL A 567 19.99 -12.27 16.53
C VAL A 567 20.55 -13.23 17.57
N ASP A 568 21.80 -13.68 17.37
CA ASP A 568 22.41 -14.76 18.15
C ASP A 568 23.21 -14.26 19.37
N GLY A 569 23.34 -12.94 19.53
CA GLY A 569 24.09 -12.35 20.65
C GLY A 569 25.60 -12.42 20.45
N ASP A 570 26.35 -12.79 21.49
CA ASP A 570 27.82 -12.85 21.49
C ASP A 570 28.29 -14.14 20.80
N LEU A 571 29.03 -13.98 19.72
CA LEU A 571 29.62 -15.11 18.95
C LEU A 571 31.09 -15.40 19.34
N GLY A 572 31.66 -14.59 20.25
CA GLY A 572 33.03 -14.74 20.67
C GLY A 572 34.08 -14.19 19.70
N ALA A 573 35.33 -14.55 19.97
CA ALA A 573 36.49 -14.16 19.15
C ALA A 573 36.65 -15.14 17.96
N MET A 574 37.00 -14.58 16.80
CA MET A 574 37.25 -15.37 15.58
C MET A 574 38.23 -14.64 14.66
N ALA A 575 38.77 -15.37 13.68
CA ALA A 575 39.59 -14.76 12.62
C ALA A 575 38.69 -13.93 11.68
N LEU A 576 39.25 -12.88 11.07
CA LEU A 576 38.51 -12.02 10.13
C LEU A 576 38.01 -12.81 8.92
N ASP A 577 38.80 -13.77 8.39
CA ASP A 577 38.43 -14.58 7.23
C ASP A 577 37.28 -15.55 7.54
N ASP A 578 37.20 -16.09 8.77
CA ASP A 578 36.07 -16.91 9.21
C ASP A 578 34.78 -16.07 9.26
N PHE A 579 34.87 -14.83 9.73
CA PHE A 579 33.74 -13.89 9.75
C PHE A 579 33.31 -13.52 8.33
N VAL A 580 34.24 -13.25 7.41
CA VAL A 580 33.94 -13.01 5.99
C VAL A 580 33.19 -14.20 5.39
N SER A 581 33.65 -15.42 5.65
CA SER A 581 33.03 -16.64 5.16
C SER A 581 31.60 -16.79 5.69
N LYS A 582 31.38 -16.52 6.98
CA LYS A 582 30.05 -16.50 7.62
C LYS A 582 29.12 -15.50 6.95
N LEU A 583 29.57 -14.25 6.75
CA LEU A 583 28.76 -13.20 6.11
C LEU A 583 28.43 -13.56 4.65
N SER A 584 29.38 -14.11 3.92
CA SER A 584 29.19 -14.51 2.53
C SER A 584 28.14 -15.62 2.42
N ALA A 585 28.21 -16.64 3.25
CA ALA A 585 27.22 -17.72 3.29
C ALA A 585 25.81 -17.21 3.62
N GLU A 586 25.68 -16.24 4.53
CA GLU A 586 24.38 -15.62 4.85
C GLU A 586 23.82 -14.75 3.70
N LEU A 587 24.67 -14.15 2.86
CA LEU A 587 24.24 -13.41 1.68
C LEU A 587 23.74 -14.31 0.54
N GLU A 588 24.28 -15.54 0.42
CA GLU A 588 23.90 -16.52 -0.59
C GLU A 588 22.60 -17.24 -0.24
N ALA A 589 22.27 -17.39 1.04
CA ALA A 589 21.03 -17.98 1.54
C ALA A 589 19.82 -17.04 1.29
#